data_9a608b035fb114161dcd9f7922687e65
#
_entry.id   9a608b035fb114161dcd9f7922687e65
#
_cell.length_a   1.000
_cell.length_b   1.000
_cell.length_c   1.000
_cell.angle_alpha   90.00
_cell.angle_beta   90.00
_cell.angle_gamma   90.00
#
_symmetry.space_group_name_H-M   'P 1'
#
loop_
_entity.id
_entity.type
_entity.pdbx_description
1 polymer ?
#
loop_
_entity_poly.entity_id
_entity_poly.type
_entity_poly.pdbx_seq_one_letter_code
_entity_poly.pdbx_strand_id
1 'polypeptide(L)'
;ERLARLEQRLDLVAQRDVLWLERVALYNQLGQPEKALELLAAHSFLPWEGGEAAIADQYATAQLLLGRSALAAGDAGRALERFVAARNLPRNLGVGRWHPVTEVPYLYYRGLALEGMGDRAAALDCYRQIAASGDHPWSLMTLPELPYYQALALRKLGDEEGARTRLQALLERAGRLAAESGFATSLPSLLPFGDDPRKVRQVQSAYLKGLAELGLGRVAEARSAFQEVLALDRNHMGALQEMRYLP
;
A
#
# COMPACT_ATOMS: atom_id res chain seq x y z
N GLU A 1 3.90 -4.80 -21.85
CA GLU A 1 4.99 -4.27 -22.70
C GLU A 1 6.28 -4.09 -21.90
N ARG A 2 6.31 -3.28 -20.78
CA ARG A 2 7.51 -3.06 -19.93
C ARG A 2 8.13 -4.38 -19.47
N LEU A 3 7.34 -5.28 -18.87
CA LEU A 3 7.82 -6.59 -18.42
C LEU A 3 8.43 -7.38 -19.57
N ALA A 4 7.77 -7.43 -20.75
CA ALA A 4 8.30 -8.16 -21.89
C ALA A 4 9.67 -7.63 -22.37
N ARG A 5 9.91 -6.32 -22.27
CA ARG A 5 11.22 -5.72 -22.58
C ARG A 5 12.29 -6.14 -21.58
N LEU A 6 11.96 -6.17 -20.28
CA LEU A 6 12.90 -6.65 -19.26
C LEU A 6 13.21 -8.13 -19.42
N GLU A 7 12.21 -8.95 -19.72
CA GLU A 7 12.39 -10.40 -19.96
C GLU A 7 13.28 -10.71 -21.19
N GLN A 8 13.30 -9.84 -22.19
CA GLN A 8 14.18 -9.98 -23.35
C GLN A 8 15.64 -9.62 -23.06
N ARG A 9 15.92 -8.95 -21.95
CA ARG A 9 17.25 -8.43 -21.60
C ARG A 9 17.64 -8.79 -20.17
N LEU A 10 17.44 -10.07 -19.80
CA LEU A 10 17.79 -10.57 -18.47
C LEU A 10 19.28 -10.42 -18.14
N ASP A 11 20.14 -10.39 -19.16
CA ASP A 11 21.57 -10.09 -19.05
C ASP A 11 21.84 -8.71 -18.43
N LEU A 12 21.07 -7.70 -18.81
CA LEU A 12 21.16 -6.35 -18.26
C LEU A 12 20.41 -6.22 -16.92
N VAL A 13 19.26 -6.88 -16.81
CA VAL A 13 18.44 -6.86 -15.59
C VAL A 13 19.23 -7.41 -14.41
N ALA A 14 19.98 -8.51 -14.61
CA ALA A 14 20.81 -9.13 -13.57
C ALA A 14 21.96 -8.24 -13.06
N GLN A 15 22.38 -7.24 -13.84
CA GLN A 15 23.47 -6.34 -13.48
C GLN A 15 23.03 -5.08 -12.73
N ARG A 16 21.70 -4.85 -12.57
CA ARG A 16 21.15 -3.60 -12.05
C ARG A 16 19.98 -3.86 -11.09
N ASP A 17 20.19 -3.61 -9.81
CA ASP A 17 19.16 -3.76 -8.77
C ASP A 17 17.87 -3.01 -9.12
N VAL A 18 17.98 -1.81 -9.69
CA VAL A 18 16.81 -1.00 -10.10
C VAL A 18 15.98 -1.72 -11.17
N LEU A 19 16.61 -2.37 -12.16
CA LEU A 19 15.89 -3.12 -13.20
C LEU A 19 15.30 -4.42 -12.65
N TRP A 20 16.03 -5.07 -11.74
CA TRP A 20 15.52 -6.26 -11.05
C TRP A 20 14.29 -5.93 -10.23
N LEU A 21 14.35 -4.84 -9.42
CA LEU A 21 13.25 -4.37 -8.61
C LEU A 21 12.04 -3.92 -9.45
N GLU A 22 12.28 -3.26 -10.59
CA GLU A 22 11.23 -2.91 -11.54
C GLU A 22 10.49 -4.15 -12.04
N ARG A 23 11.20 -5.23 -12.33
CA ARG A 23 10.62 -6.51 -12.75
C ARG A 23 9.75 -7.11 -11.64
N VAL A 24 10.21 -7.04 -10.38
CA VAL A 24 9.43 -7.44 -9.19
C VAL A 24 8.15 -6.61 -9.09
N ALA A 25 8.26 -5.30 -9.21
CA ALA A 25 7.11 -4.39 -9.14
C ALA A 25 6.07 -4.69 -10.22
N LEU A 26 6.50 -4.97 -11.44
CA LEU A 26 5.62 -5.33 -12.55
C LEU A 26 4.88 -6.66 -12.29
N TYR A 27 5.52 -7.66 -11.68
CA TYR A 27 4.82 -8.88 -11.30
C TYR A 27 3.76 -8.63 -10.22
N ASN A 28 4.06 -7.80 -9.22
CA ASN A 28 3.06 -7.39 -8.23
C ASN A 28 1.87 -6.65 -8.88
N GLN A 29 2.14 -5.71 -9.79
CA GLN A 29 1.11 -4.96 -10.53
C GLN A 29 0.22 -5.87 -11.39
N LEU A 30 0.81 -6.90 -11.98
CA LEU A 30 0.09 -7.91 -12.77
C LEU A 30 -0.65 -8.94 -11.90
N GLY A 31 -0.55 -8.85 -10.57
CA GLY A 31 -1.20 -9.78 -9.65
C GLY A 31 -0.56 -11.17 -9.64
N GLN A 32 0.75 -11.23 -9.85
CA GLN A 32 1.58 -12.43 -9.79
C GLN A 32 2.61 -12.34 -8.64
N PRO A 33 2.14 -12.18 -7.38
CA PRO A 33 3.02 -11.93 -6.23
C PRO A 33 3.95 -13.10 -5.91
N GLU A 34 3.60 -14.34 -6.29
CA GLU A 34 4.48 -15.50 -6.13
C GLU A 34 5.77 -15.31 -6.92
N LYS A 35 5.65 -14.88 -8.19
CA LYS A 35 6.82 -14.59 -9.04
C LYS A 35 7.63 -13.41 -8.50
N ALA A 36 6.96 -12.40 -7.95
CA ALA A 36 7.65 -11.29 -7.30
C ALA A 36 8.50 -11.77 -6.13
N LEU A 37 7.96 -12.66 -5.28
CA LEU A 37 8.71 -13.25 -4.15
C LEU A 37 9.85 -14.16 -4.61
N GLU A 38 9.65 -14.95 -5.66
CA GLU A 38 10.72 -15.80 -6.25
C GLU A 38 11.90 -14.94 -6.70
N LEU A 39 11.61 -13.82 -7.38
CA LEU A 39 12.65 -12.89 -7.83
C LEU A 39 13.37 -12.21 -6.66
N LEU A 40 12.62 -11.81 -5.62
CA LEU A 40 13.19 -11.21 -4.41
C LEU A 40 14.07 -12.20 -3.66
N ALA A 41 13.68 -13.48 -3.61
CA ALA A 41 14.48 -14.52 -2.98
C ALA A 41 15.76 -14.88 -3.76
N ALA A 42 15.71 -14.77 -5.09
CA ALA A 42 16.82 -15.13 -5.98
C ALA A 42 17.90 -14.04 -6.11
N HIS A 43 17.68 -12.84 -5.56
CA HIS A 43 18.60 -11.71 -5.70
C HIS A 43 19.04 -11.17 -4.35
N SER A 44 20.32 -10.78 -4.25
CA SER A 44 20.86 -10.06 -3.10
C SER A 44 21.01 -8.59 -3.46
N PHE A 45 20.19 -7.74 -2.86
CA PHE A 45 20.23 -6.33 -3.12
C PHE A 45 21.36 -5.65 -2.34
N LEU A 46 22.00 -4.70 -2.98
CA LEU A 46 22.94 -3.79 -2.32
C LEU A 46 22.15 -2.53 -1.88
N PRO A 47 22.21 -2.15 -0.60
CA PRO A 47 21.54 -0.94 -0.15
C PRO A 47 22.08 0.29 -0.88
N TRP A 48 21.17 1.13 -1.39
CA TRP A 48 21.53 2.43 -1.96
C TRP A 48 20.64 3.51 -1.37
N GLU A 49 21.20 4.68 -1.14
CA GLU A 49 20.47 5.80 -0.55
C GLU A 49 19.23 6.16 -1.40
N GLY A 50 18.07 6.15 -0.76
CA GLY A 50 16.78 6.45 -1.38
C GLY A 50 16.07 5.27 -2.05
N GLY A 51 16.66 4.08 -2.08
CA GLY A 51 16.06 2.88 -2.68
C GLY A 51 15.58 1.83 -1.67
N GLU A 52 15.97 1.96 -0.42
CA GLU A 52 15.75 0.95 0.61
C GLU A 52 14.27 0.68 0.85
N ALA A 53 13.46 1.73 0.93
CA ALA A 53 12.02 1.59 1.12
C ALA A 53 11.37 0.81 -0.04
N ALA A 54 11.78 1.06 -1.27
CA ALA A 54 11.18 0.44 -2.44
C ALA A 54 11.35 -1.09 -2.47
N ILE A 55 12.48 -1.62 -1.98
CA ILE A 55 12.71 -3.07 -1.90
C ILE A 55 11.78 -3.67 -0.84
N ALA A 56 11.76 -3.09 0.36
CA ALA A 56 10.91 -3.54 1.45
C ALA A 56 9.42 -3.49 1.06
N ASP A 57 9.00 -2.42 0.37
CA ASP A 57 7.63 -2.20 -0.08
C ASP A 57 7.19 -3.26 -1.11
N GLN A 58 8.06 -3.65 -2.04
CA GLN A 58 7.72 -4.69 -3.01
C GLN A 58 7.55 -6.06 -2.36
N TYR A 59 8.40 -6.40 -1.38
CA TYR A 59 8.25 -7.64 -0.62
C TYR A 59 6.96 -7.65 0.19
N ALA A 60 6.72 -6.57 0.94
CA ALA A 60 5.53 -6.43 1.76
C ALA A 60 4.25 -6.41 0.91
N THR A 61 4.27 -5.75 -0.26
CA THR A 61 3.16 -5.75 -1.23
C THR A 61 2.84 -7.17 -1.71
N ALA A 62 3.86 -7.96 -2.09
CA ALA A 62 3.64 -9.33 -2.53
C ALA A 62 3.00 -10.18 -1.44
N GLN A 63 3.48 -10.07 -0.20
CA GLN A 63 2.88 -10.78 0.95
C GLN A 63 1.44 -10.31 1.24
N LEU A 64 1.17 -9.00 1.13
CA LEU A 64 -0.16 -8.45 1.31
C LEU A 64 -1.15 -8.99 0.26
N LEU A 65 -0.74 -9.04 -1.01
CA LEU A 65 -1.56 -9.58 -2.11
C LEU A 65 -1.93 -11.06 -1.84
N LEU A 66 -0.95 -11.87 -1.44
CA LEU A 66 -1.17 -13.29 -1.10
C LEU A 66 -2.07 -13.44 0.12
N GLY A 67 -1.85 -12.64 1.15
CA GLY A 67 -2.68 -12.66 2.35
C GLY A 67 -4.13 -12.25 2.08
N ARG A 68 -4.35 -11.19 1.29
CA ARG A 68 -5.71 -10.77 0.87
C ARG A 68 -6.40 -11.84 0.02
N SER A 69 -5.67 -12.50 -0.88
CA SER A 69 -6.19 -13.62 -1.67
C SER A 69 -6.60 -14.79 -0.79
N ALA A 70 -5.79 -15.14 0.21
CA ALA A 70 -6.10 -16.19 1.17
C ALA A 70 -7.34 -15.85 2.02
N LEU A 71 -7.47 -14.60 2.50
CA LEU A 71 -8.69 -14.13 3.19
C LEU A 71 -9.93 -14.25 2.31
N ALA A 72 -9.84 -13.85 1.06
CA ALA A 72 -10.96 -13.96 0.12
C ALA A 72 -11.35 -15.42 -0.17
N ALA A 73 -10.40 -16.35 -0.07
CA ALA A 73 -10.64 -17.79 -0.17
C ALA A 73 -11.11 -18.45 1.16
N GLY A 74 -11.23 -17.67 2.25
CA GLY A 74 -11.61 -18.19 3.57
C GLY A 74 -10.47 -18.86 4.34
N ASP A 75 -9.23 -18.83 3.84
CA ASP A 75 -8.04 -19.40 4.50
C ASP A 75 -7.36 -18.36 5.40
N ALA A 76 -7.96 -18.15 6.57
CA ALA A 76 -7.48 -17.17 7.54
C ALA A 76 -6.09 -17.52 8.11
N GLY A 77 -5.77 -18.82 8.25
CA GLY A 77 -4.48 -19.29 8.74
C GLY A 77 -3.35 -18.88 7.77
N ARG A 78 -3.50 -19.24 6.50
CA ARG A 78 -2.54 -18.85 5.45
C ARG A 78 -2.44 -17.33 5.28
N ALA A 79 -3.57 -16.62 5.41
CA ALA A 79 -3.55 -15.16 5.39
C ALA A 79 -2.70 -14.58 6.53
N LEU A 80 -2.87 -15.09 7.76
CA LEU A 80 -2.08 -14.66 8.91
C LEU A 80 -0.59 -14.89 8.70
N GLU A 81 -0.19 -16.06 8.18
CA GLU A 81 1.21 -16.35 7.85
C GLU A 81 1.79 -15.29 6.90
N ARG A 82 1.05 -14.90 5.86
CA ARG A 82 1.47 -13.90 4.88
C ARG A 82 1.61 -12.49 5.48
N PHE A 83 0.67 -12.07 6.33
CA PHE A 83 0.74 -10.75 6.99
C PHE A 83 1.85 -10.69 8.04
N VAL A 84 2.16 -11.81 8.70
CA VAL A 84 3.33 -11.91 9.58
C VAL A 84 4.63 -11.87 8.76
N ALA A 85 4.68 -12.60 7.64
CA ALA A 85 5.85 -12.61 6.75
C ALA A 85 6.15 -11.21 6.19
N ALA A 86 5.13 -10.41 5.84
CA ALA A 86 5.30 -9.05 5.36
C ALA A 86 6.14 -8.16 6.30
N ARG A 87 6.14 -8.48 7.59
CA ARG A 87 6.91 -7.77 8.62
C ARG A 87 8.32 -8.30 8.81
N ASN A 88 8.65 -9.47 8.28
CA ASN A 88 9.93 -10.16 8.48
C ASN A 88 10.72 -10.16 7.17
N LEU A 89 11.49 -9.09 6.95
CA LEU A 89 12.28 -8.93 5.73
C LEU A 89 13.42 -9.96 5.68
N PRO A 90 13.56 -10.72 4.58
CA PRO A 90 14.70 -11.61 4.36
C PRO A 90 16.02 -10.83 4.29
N ARG A 91 17.11 -11.43 4.81
CA ARG A 91 18.42 -10.78 4.90
C ARG A 91 19.01 -10.40 3.55
N ASN A 92 18.74 -11.18 2.50
CA ASN A 92 19.24 -10.93 1.15
C ASN A 92 18.67 -9.65 0.52
N LEU A 93 17.59 -9.07 1.09
CA LEU A 93 17.07 -7.80 0.63
C LEU A 93 17.96 -6.61 1.03
N GLY A 94 18.89 -6.79 1.97
CA GLY A 94 19.85 -5.77 2.38
C GLY A 94 19.24 -4.53 3.06
N VAL A 95 17.96 -4.57 3.39
CA VAL A 95 17.19 -3.42 3.91
C VAL A 95 16.52 -3.75 5.23
N GLY A 96 16.33 -2.73 6.06
CA GLY A 96 15.59 -2.79 7.31
C GLY A 96 14.21 -2.14 7.19
N ARG A 97 13.47 -2.13 8.29
CA ARG A 97 12.20 -1.41 8.38
C ARG A 97 12.42 0.07 8.63
N TRP A 98 11.62 0.88 7.98
CA TRP A 98 11.77 2.33 8.06
C TRP A 98 10.93 2.99 9.15
N HIS A 99 9.64 2.71 9.20
CA HIS A 99 8.75 3.41 10.12
C HIS A 99 7.56 2.55 10.54
N PRO A 100 7.17 2.54 11.84
CA PRO A 100 6.05 1.73 12.31
C PRO A 100 4.72 2.01 11.62
N VAL A 101 4.48 3.23 11.15
CA VAL A 101 3.24 3.60 10.47
C VAL A 101 3.01 2.82 9.17
N THR A 102 4.07 2.43 8.47
CA THR A 102 3.96 1.64 7.23
C THR A 102 3.44 0.22 7.48
N GLU A 103 3.43 -0.23 8.74
CA GLU A 103 2.89 -1.52 9.14
C GLU A 103 1.37 -1.54 9.33
N VAL A 104 0.73 -0.36 9.38
CA VAL A 104 -0.70 -0.24 9.67
C VAL A 104 -1.60 -1.04 8.72
N PRO A 105 -1.40 -1.04 7.39
CA PRO A 105 -2.19 -1.89 6.49
C PRO A 105 -2.09 -3.38 6.83
N TYR A 106 -0.87 -3.88 7.10
CA TYR A 106 -0.64 -5.29 7.45
C TYR A 106 -1.26 -5.65 8.79
N LEU A 107 -1.21 -4.73 9.75
CA LEU A 107 -1.81 -4.90 11.06
C LEU A 107 -3.34 -5.00 10.98
N TYR A 108 -3.96 -4.21 10.09
CA TYR A 108 -5.39 -4.29 9.83
C TYR A 108 -5.78 -5.66 9.25
N TYR A 109 -5.11 -6.11 8.19
CA TYR A 109 -5.41 -7.40 7.58
C TYR A 109 -5.04 -8.59 8.48
N ARG A 110 -4.02 -8.45 9.31
CA ARG A 110 -3.71 -9.41 10.38
C ARG A 110 -4.89 -9.53 11.36
N GLY A 111 -5.48 -8.40 11.76
CA GLY A 111 -6.69 -8.38 12.59
C GLY A 111 -7.84 -9.16 11.94
N LEU A 112 -8.07 -8.96 10.63
CA LEU A 112 -9.10 -9.71 9.89
C LEU A 112 -8.81 -11.22 9.84
N ALA A 113 -7.55 -11.62 9.67
CA ALA A 113 -7.17 -13.03 9.67
C ALA A 113 -7.39 -13.67 11.06
N LEU A 114 -7.01 -12.97 12.13
CA LEU A 114 -7.24 -13.42 13.51
C LEU A 114 -8.75 -13.54 13.83
N GLU A 115 -9.59 -12.62 13.36
CA GLU A 115 -11.06 -12.76 13.45
C GLU A 115 -11.54 -14.03 12.73
N GLY A 116 -11.05 -14.28 11.52
CA GLY A 116 -11.39 -15.47 10.75
C GLY A 116 -10.98 -16.79 11.42
N MET A 117 -9.94 -16.74 12.26
CA MET A 117 -9.49 -17.87 13.08
C MET A 117 -10.21 -17.98 14.44
N GLY A 118 -11.07 -17.02 14.79
CA GLY A 118 -11.76 -16.97 16.07
C GLY A 118 -10.97 -16.33 17.21
N ASP A 119 -9.74 -15.87 16.98
CA ASP A 119 -8.93 -15.14 17.97
C ASP A 119 -9.32 -13.67 18.03
N ARG A 120 -10.52 -13.43 18.57
CA ARG A 120 -11.08 -12.09 18.70
C ARG A 120 -10.24 -11.17 19.58
N ALA A 121 -9.60 -11.70 20.63
CA ALA A 121 -8.81 -10.89 21.54
C ALA A 121 -7.59 -10.30 20.83
N ALA A 122 -6.81 -11.11 20.13
CA ALA A 122 -5.67 -10.67 19.36
C ALA A 122 -6.07 -9.76 18.18
N ALA A 123 -7.22 -9.99 17.55
CA ALA A 123 -7.76 -9.12 16.52
C ALA A 123 -8.05 -7.71 17.04
N LEU A 124 -8.75 -7.61 18.19
CA LEU A 124 -9.05 -6.32 18.83
C LEU A 124 -7.77 -5.57 19.22
N ASP A 125 -6.72 -6.28 19.65
CA ASP A 125 -5.43 -5.64 19.96
C ASP A 125 -4.77 -5.03 18.71
N CYS A 126 -4.87 -5.69 17.55
CA CYS A 126 -4.45 -5.09 16.28
C CYS A 126 -5.20 -3.79 15.99
N TYR A 127 -6.52 -3.80 16.12
CA TYR A 127 -7.34 -2.60 15.85
C TYR A 127 -7.09 -1.46 16.84
N ARG A 128 -6.89 -1.75 18.12
CA ARG A 128 -6.51 -0.74 19.13
C ARG A 128 -5.18 -0.08 18.80
N GLN A 129 -4.19 -0.86 18.37
CA GLN A 129 -2.89 -0.32 17.95
C GLN A 129 -3.03 0.63 16.76
N ILE A 130 -3.86 0.30 15.77
CA ILE A 130 -4.14 1.16 14.61
C ILE A 130 -4.86 2.44 15.05
N ALA A 131 -5.91 2.32 15.86
CA ALA A 131 -6.69 3.46 16.34
C ALA A 131 -5.85 4.43 17.20
N ALA A 132 -4.86 3.91 17.92
CA ALA A 132 -3.94 4.68 18.75
C ALA A 132 -2.76 5.28 17.98
N SER A 133 -2.55 4.92 16.70
CA SER A 133 -1.48 5.51 15.89
C SER A 133 -1.77 6.99 15.65
N GLY A 134 -0.78 7.84 15.98
CA GLY A 134 -0.97 9.30 15.96
C GLY A 134 -1.02 9.89 14.54
N ASP A 135 -1.78 10.98 14.39
CA ASP A 135 -1.90 11.76 13.15
C ASP A 135 -0.74 12.77 13.00
N HIS A 136 0.47 12.39 13.36
CA HIS A 136 1.62 13.27 13.18
C HIS A 136 1.80 13.60 11.68
N PRO A 137 2.15 14.84 11.30
CA PRO A 137 2.35 15.22 9.89
C PRO A 137 3.29 14.27 9.15
N TRP A 138 4.35 13.79 9.80
CA TRP A 138 5.27 12.80 9.23
C TRP A 138 4.60 11.46 8.95
N SER A 139 3.71 10.98 9.83
CA SER A 139 2.96 9.74 9.61
C SER A 139 2.04 9.86 8.41
N LEU A 140 1.35 11.00 8.26
CA LEU A 140 0.48 11.28 7.12
C LEU A 140 1.23 11.52 5.81
N MET A 141 2.49 11.92 5.87
CA MET A 141 3.37 12.04 4.71
C MET A 141 3.89 10.67 4.26
N THR A 142 4.18 9.79 5.22
CA THR A 142 4.70 8.44 4.98
C THR A 142 3.59 7.45 4.57
N LEU A 143 2.40 7.57 5.17
CA LEU A 143 1.21 6.76 4.88
C LEU A 143 0.00 7.70 4.76
N PRO A 144 -0.24 8.29 3.60
CA PRO A 144 -1.34 9.23 3.39
C PRO A 144 -2.74 8.64 3.68
N GLU A 145 -2.90 7.33 3.50
CA GLU A 145 -4.12 6.58 3.76
C GLU A 145 -4.29 6.12 5.23
N LEU A 146 -3.39 6.49 6.14
CA LEU A 146 -3.49 6.16 7.57
C LEU A 146 -4.89 6.40 8.15
N PRO A 147 -5.57 7.56 7.90
CA PRO A 147 -6.90 7.81 8.45
C PRO A 147 -7.96 6.81 7.97
N TYR A 148 -7.80 6.24 6.78
CA TYR A 148 -8.67 5.18 6.29
C TYR A 148 -8.58 3.93 7.16
N TYR A 149 -7.36 3.42 7.41
CA TYR A 149 -7.16 2.25 8.25
C TYR A 149 -7.57 2.49 9.70
N GLN A 150 -7.36 3.70 10.22
CA GLN A 150 -7.85 4.08 11.55
C GLN A 150 -9.38 4.05 11.62
N ALA A 151 -10.07 4.54 10.60
CA ALA A 151 -11.53 4.48 10.52
C ALA A 151 -12.05 3.03 10.47
N LEU A 152 -11.40 2.18 9.67
CA LEU A 152 -11.75 0.75 9.62
C LEU A 152 -11.53 0.07 10.97
N ALA A 153 -10.44 0.39 11.67
CA ALA A 153 -10.15 -0.13 13.01
C ALA A 153 -11.17 0.34 14.05
N LEU A 154 -11.53 1.64 14.05
CA LEU A 154 -12.56 2.18 14.92
C LEU A 154 -13.91 1.47 14.74
N ARG A 155 -14.30 1.22 13.50
CA ARG A 155 -15.52 0.44 13.20
C ARG A 155 -15.45 -0.96 13.79
N LYS A 156 -14.30 -1.64 13.69
CA LYS A 156 -14.08 -2.95 14.32
C LYS A 156 -14.11 -2.91 15.85
N LEU A 157 -13.81 -1.77 16.44
CA LEU A 157 -13.92 -1.51 17.90
C LEU A 157 -15.32 -1.06 18.33
N GLY A 158 -16.25 -0.85 17.39
CA GLY A 158 -17.63 -0.41 17.65
C GLY A 158 -17.83 1.10 17.66
N ASP A 159 -16.82 1.88 17.30
CA ASP A 159 -16.91 3.35 17.19
C ASP A 159 -17.23 3.77 15.74
N GLU A 160 -18.50 3.67 15.38
CA GLU A 160 -18.98 4.06 14.03
C GLU A 160 -18.95 5.58 13.80
N GLU A 161 -19.17 6.38 14.86
CA GLU A 161 -19.13 7.83 14.76
C GLU A 161 -17.71 8.34 14.53
N GLY A 162 -16.76 7.85 15.31
CA GLY A 162 -15.34 8.15 15.13
C GLY A 162 -14.82 7.71 13.74
N ALA A 163 -15.24 6.53 13.27
CA ALA A 163 -14.89 6.04 11.95
C ALA A 163 -15.41 6.96 10.84
N ARG A 164 -16.69 7.37 10.92
CA ARG A 164 -17.31 8.28 9.96
C ARG A 164 -16.63 9.64 9.94
N THR A 165 -16.34 10.20 11.11
CA THR A 165 -15.65 11.48 11.24
C THR A 165 -14.29 11.46 10.57
N ARG A 166 -13.51 10.39 10.77
CA ARG A 166 -12.19 10.24 10.11
C ARG A 166 -12.29 10.11 8.60
N LEU A 167 -13.28 9.39 8.09
CA LEU A 167 -13.49 9.23 6.65
C LEU A 167 -13.93 10.54 5.99
N GLN A 168 -14.77 11.33 6.66
CA GLN A 168 -15.16 12.66 6.20
C GLN A 168 -13.95 13.61 6.14
N ALA A 169 -13.14 13.63 7.19
CA ALA A 169 -11.90 14.41 7.22
C ALA A 169 -10.91 13.98 6.12
N LEU A 170 -10.82 12.68 5.82
CA LEU A 170 -10.01 12.17 4.71
C LEU A 170 -10.53 12.66 3.36
N LEU A 171 -11.85 12.66 3.15
CA LEU A 171 -12.49 13.16 1.94
C LEU A 171 -12.23 14.66 1.73
N GLU A 172 -12.36 15.46 2.79
CA GLU A 172 -12.02 16.89 2.77
C GLU A 172 -10.54 17.13 2.47
N ARG A 173 -9.66 16.33 3.08
CA ARG A 173 -8.21 16.40 2.80
C ARG A 173 -7.91 16.08 1.33
N ALA A 174 -8.56 15.07 0.76
CA ALA A 174 -8.43 14.75 -0.65
C ALA A 174 -8.82 15.94 -1.54
N GLY A 175 -9.94 16.61 -1.23
CA GLY A 175 -10.39 17.81 -1.94
C GLY A 175 -9.39 18.98 -1.84
N ARG A 176 -8.83 19.23 -0.65
CA ARG A 176 -7.79 20.26 -0.48
C ARG A 176 -6.53 19.96 -1.29
N LEU A 177 -6.08 18.71 -1.27
CA LEU A 177 -4.90 18.28 -2.02
C LEU A 177 -5.05 18.50 -3.54
N ALA A 178 -6.26 18.30 -4.08
CA ALA A 178 -6.56 18.59 -5.48
C ALA A 178 -6.47 20.08 -5.82
N ALA A 179 -6.81 20.96 -4.87
CA ALA A 179 -6.83 22.42 -5.06
C ALA A 179 -5.47 23.09 -4.83
N GLU A 180 -4.51 22.42 -4.21
CA GLU A 180 -3.19 22.97 -3.92
C GLU A 180 -2.40 23.23 -5.21
N SER A 181 -1.94 24.47 -5.37
CA SER A 181 -1.20 24.92 -6.56
C SER A 181 0.31 25.12 -6.32
N GLY A 182 0.80 24.93 -5.11
CA GLY A 182 2.17 25.22 -4.69
C GLY A 182 3.11 24.02 -4.66
N PHE A 183 4.41 24.30 -4.80
CA PHE A 183 5.46 23.35 -4.42
C PHE A 183 5.64 23.36 -2.90
N ALA A 184 5.31 22.27 -2.24
CA ALA A 184 5.45 22.13 -0.80
C ALA A 184 6.87 21.71 -0.36
N THR A 185 7.87 21.71 -1.22
CA THR A 185 9.21 21.25 -0.87
C THR A 185 10.23 22.39 -0.91
N SER A 186 10.99 22.53 0.17
CA SER A 186 12.18 23.39 0.26
C SER A 186 13.35 22.85 -0.59
N LEU A 187 13.27 21.62 -1.05
CA LEU A 187 14.22 21.04 -1.98
C LEU A 187 13.63 21.10 -3.38
N PRO A 188 14.31 21.73 -4.35
CA PRO A 188 13.91 21.62 -5.73
C PRO A 188 13.90 20.14 -6.10
N SER A 189 12.89 19.71 -6.85
CA SER A 189 12.89 18.38 -7.46
C SER A 189 14.12 18.31 -8.36
N LEU A 190 15.18 17.72 -7.86
CA LEU A 190 16.44 17.58 -8.60
C LEU A 190 16.37 16.46 -9.63
N LEU A 191 15.22 15.77 -9.73
CA LEU A 191 15.01 14.69 -10.69
C LEU A 191 14.33 15.28 -11.94
N PRO A 192 15.11 15.59 -13.00
CA PRO A 192 14.56 16.16 -14.25
C PRO A 192 13.63 15.19 -15.00
N PHE A 193 13.51 13.94 -14.51
CA PHE A 193 12.70 12.87 -15.08
C PHE A 193 11.59 12.40 -14.16
N GLY A 194 11.28 13.14 -13.09
CA GLY A 194 10.17 12.87 -12.20
C GLY A 194 8.81 13.14 -12.88
N ASP A 195 7.78 12.49 -12.37
CA ASP A 195 6.40 12.78 -12.79
C ASP A 195 6.03 14.24 -12.49
N ASP A 196 5.13 14.82 -13.30
CA ASP A 196 4.56 16.14 -13.04
C ASP A 196 3.96 16.17 -11.61
N PRO A 197 4.42 17.07 -10.73
CA PRO A 197 3.91 17.15 -9.35
C PRO A 197 2.40 17.41 -9.27
N ARG A 198 1.80 18.01 -10.29
CA ARG A 198 0.35 18.20 -10.38
C ARG A 198 -0.34 16.85 -10.59
N LYS A 199 0.19 16.05 -11.52
CA LYS A 199 -0.31 14.70 -11.77
C LYS A 199 -0.20 13.81 -10.52
N VAL A 200 0.94 13.85 -9.83
CA VAL A 200 1.14 13.10 -8.57
C VAL A 200 0.09 13.48 -7.53
N ARG A 201 -0.17 14.78 -7.35
CA ARG A 201 -1.23 15.26 -6.43
C ARG A 201 -2.63 14.83 -6.86
N GLN A 202 -2.95 14.89 -8.16
CA GLN A 202 -4.23 14.43 -8.69
C GLN A 202 -4.44 12.94 -8.42
N VAL A 203 -3.44 12.12 -8.70
CA VAL A 203 -3.46 10.67 -8.42
C VAL A 203 -3.69 10.42 -6.93
N GLN A 204 -2.93 11.09 -6.06
CA GLN A 204 -3.05 10.93 -4.62
C GLN A 204 -4.42 11.40 -4.11
N SER A 205 -4.90 12.55 -4.57
CA SER A 205 -6.23 13.07 -4.21
C SER A 205 -7.34 12.10 -4.61
N ALA A 206 -7.35 11.63 -5.86
CA ALA A 206 -8.35 10.68 -6.35
C ALA A 206 -8.28 9.35 -5.57
N TYR A 207 -7.08 8.87 -5.23
CA TYR A 207 -6.90 7.65 -4.43
C TYR A 207 -7.48 7.79 -3.02
N LEU A 208 -7.13 8.86 -2.30
CA LEU A 208 -7.64 9.12 -0.96
C LEU A 208 -9.17 9.32 -0.96
N LYS A 209 -9.72 9.99 -1.99
CA LYS A 209 -11.17 10.09 -2.21
C LYS A 209 -11.78 8.70 -2.35
N GLY A 210 -11.22 7.85 -3.20
CA GLY A 210 -11.72 6.48 -3.40
C GLY A 210 -11.76 5.67 -2.12
N LEU A 211 -10.71 5.74 -1.29
CA LEU A 211 -10.66 5.08 0.02
C LEU A 211 -11.69 5.64 0.99
N ALA A 212 -11.86 6.96 1.05
CA ALA A 212 -12.85 7.59 1.92
C ALA A 212 -14.28 7.18 1.53
N GLU A 213 -14.62 7.23 0.22
CA GLU A 213 -15.92 6.82 -0.28
C GLU A 213 -16.18 5.32 -0.03
N LEU A 214 -15.17 4.46 -0.23
CA LEU A 214 -15.25 3.04 0.09
C LEU A 214 -15.54 2.81 1.57
N GLY A 215 -14.81 3.50 2.45
CA GLY A 215 -15.03 3.44 3.88
C GLY A 215 -16.41 3.94 4.30
N LEU A 216 -16.99 4.92 3.61
CA LEU A 216 -18.35 5.42 3.82
C LEU A 216 -19.44 4.52 3.23
N GLY A 217 -19.08 3.41 2.57
CA GLY A 217 -20.01 2.50 1.93
C GLY A 217 -20.53 2.95 0.55
N ARG A 218 -19.94 4.00 -0.02
CA ARG A 218 -20.33 4.57 -1.33
C ARG A 218 -19.48 3.90 -2.43
N VAL A 219 -19.83 2.65 -2.74
CA VAL A 219 -19.03 1.78 -3.62
C VAL A 219 -18.93 2.31 -5.06
N ALA A 220 -20.00 2.92 -5.59
CA ALA A 220 -20.00 3.46 -6.94
C ALA A 220 -19.04 4.66 -7.08
N GLU A 221 -19.06 5.56 -6.10
CA GLU A 221 -18.16 6.73 -6.01
C GLU A 221 -16.70 6.30 -5.81
N ALA A 222 -16.46 5.30 -4.96
CA ALA A 222 -15.14 4.72 -4.76
C ALA A 222 -14.59 4.12 -6.06
N ARG A 223 -15.41 3.33 -6.77
CA ARG A 223 -15.05 2.75 -8.08
C ARG A 223 -14.68 3.82 -9.09
N SER A 224 -15.49 4.88 -9.19
CA SER A 224 -15.22 6.00 -10.10
C SER A 224 -13.89 6.69 -9.78
N ALA A 225 -13.63 6.94 -8.48
CA ALA A 225 -12.38 7.56 -8.05
C ALA A 225 -11.15 6.67 -8.34
N PHE A 226 -11.22 5.36 -8.10
CA PHE A 226 -10.12 4.45 -8.45
C PHE A 226 -9.92 4.31 -9.96
N GLN A 227 -10.97 4.39 -10.77
CA GLN A 227 -10.85 4.45 -12.23
C GLN A 227 -10.13 5.73 -12.68
N GLU A 228 -10.42 6.88 -12.05
CA GLU A 228 -9.70 8.13 -12.29
C GLU A 228 -8.21 7.97 -11.97
N VAL A 229 -7.86 7.36 -10.82
CA VAL A 229 -6.47 7.04 -10.48
C VAL A 229 -5.81 6.23 -11.59
N LEU A 230 -6.45 5.14 -12.05
CA LEU A 230 -5.88 4.25 -13.05
C LEU A 230 -5.82 4.85 -14.46
N ALA A 231 -6.63 5.86 -14.75
CA ALA A 231 -6.53 6.64 -15.98
C ALA A 231 -5.28 7.56 -15.97
N LEU A 232 -4.92 8.10 -14.80
CA LEU A 232 -3.74 8.93 -14.61
C LEU A 232 -2.46 8.10 -14.41
N ASP A 233 -2.54 7.05 -13.59
CA ASP A 233 -1.45 6.12 -13.30
C ASP A 233 -1.96 4.67 -13.37
N ARG A 234 -1.75 4.02 -14.50
CA ARG A 234 -2.17 2.63 -14.75
C ARG A 234 -1.55 1.60 -13.80
N ASN A 235 -0.47 1.98 -13.14
CA ASN A 235 0.32 1.09 -12.30
C ASN A 235 0.13 1.37 -10.80
N HIS A 236 -0.83 2.23 -10.43
CA HIS A 236 -1.07 2.58 -9.04
C HIS A 236 -1.55 1.36 -8.23
N MET A 237 -0.63 0.78 -7.44
CA MET A 237 -0.87 -0.48 -6.74
C MET A 237 -2.09 -0.47 -5.82
N GLY A 238 -2.26 0.60 -5.03
CA GLY A 238 -3.41 0.71 -4.13
C GLY A 238 -4.74 0.65 -4.89
N ALA A 239 -4.87 1.42 -5.99
CA ALA A 239 -6.09 1.42 -6.80
C ALA A 239 -6.33 0.07 -7.49
N LEU A 240 -5.28 -0.59 -8.01
CA LEU A 240 -5.37 -1.94 -8.57
C LEU A 240 -5.86 -2.96 -7.54
N GLN A 241 -5.36 -2.87 -6.31
CA GLN A 241 -5.76 -3.75 -5.22
C GLN A 241 -7.21 -3.51 -4.82
N GLU A 242 -7.59 -2.25 -4.57
CA GLU A 242 -8.96 -1.95 -4.16
C GLU A 242 -9.97 -2.31 -5.23
N MET A 243 -9.70 -2.02 -6.51
CA MET A 243 -10.57 -2.42 -7.63
C MET A 243 -10.79 -3.92 -7.74
N ARG A 244 -9.80 -4.75 -7.34
CA ARG A 244 -9.91 -6.22 -7.34
C ARG A 244 -10.87 -6.74 -6.28
N TYR A 245 -10.96 -6.06 -5.13
CA TYR A 245 -11.72 -6.50 -3.95
C TYR A 245 -12.95 -5.63 -3.67
N LEU A 246 -13.28 -4.70 -4.56
CA LEU A 246 -14.56 -3.96 -4.47
C LEU A 246 -15.73 -4.92 -4.58
N PRO A 247 -16.77 -4.78 -3.72
CA PRO A 247 -17.99 -5.56 -3.80
C PRO A 247 -18.79 -5.30 -5.08
#